data_2d0a4896d9eae430eb83be96f327706b
#
_entry.id   2d0a4896d9eae430eb83be96f327706b
#
_cell.length_a   1.000
_cell.length_b   1.000
_cell.length_c   1.000
_cell.angle_alpha   90.00
_cell.angle_beta   90.00
_cell.angle_gamma   90.00
#
_symmetry.space_group_name_H-M   'P 1'
#
loop_
_entity.id
_entity.type
_entity.pdbx_description
1 polymer ?
#
loop_
_entity_poly.entity_id
_entity_poly.type
_entity_poly.pdbx_seq_one_letter_code
_entity_poly.pdbx_strand_id
1 'polypeptide(L)'
;PNGITQNVDDQIGAFIEVKGLSHQMEGSTRPTFFRGVATVVTKLFNVVMPDRAYFGQKDIQQAIVIRRLVDDLLFMFPHGSRNVHVLPTVRDPQDQLALSSRNKYLDAQGRHVAPVLYAALKKGQGVWDDLATKNVAPADRLSLTLEAVQTHLGAHAKLADGDHEARAELDYVALNHPSTLDPLTPANASAEGAILSGAIYVYNRATDPSPAARLIDNVLLGFTLN
;
A
#
# COMPACT_ATOMS: atom_id res chain seq x y z
N PRO A 1 23.88 -5.56 14.81
CA PRO A 1 23.78 -6.84 14.13
C PRO A 1 23.89 -6.58 12.65
N ASN A 2 25.01 -7.01 12.07
CA ASN A 2 25.40 -6.70 10.70
C ASN A 2 24.72 -7.61 9.66
N GLY A 3 23.46 -7.97 9.83
CA GLY A 3 22.96 -9.14 9.15
C GLY A 3 21.71 -8.97 8.27
N ILE A 4 21.19 -7.77 8.07
CA ILE A 4 20.04 -7.59 7.16
C ILE A 4 20.56 -6.95 5.88
N THR A 5 21.24 -7.75 5.07
CA THR A 5 21.50 -7.39 3.68
C THR A 5 20.28 -7.79 2.84
N GLN A 6 19.99 -7.09 1.75
CA GLN A 6 18.94 -7.49 0.82
C GLN A 6 19.31 -8.74 0.01
N ASN A 7 20.57 -9.09 -0.04
CA ASN A 7 21.04 -10.33 -0.67
C ASN A 7 20.82 -11.50 0.30
N VAL A 8 20.01 -12.47 -0.09
CA VAL A 8 19.64 -13.63 0.72
C VAL A 8 20.87 -14.49 1.01
N ASP A 9 21.80 -14.58 0.08
CA ASP A 9 23.00 -15.43 0.19
C ASP A 9 23.99 -14.92 1.25
N ASP A 10 23.94 -13.62 1.57
CA ASP A 10 24.79 -12.99 2.59
C ASP A 10 24.13 -12.97 3.99
N GLN A 11 22.91 -13.49 4.11
CA GLN A 11 22.17 -13.48 5.37
C GLN A 11 22.58 -14.66 6.26
N ILE A 12 22.90 -14.37 7.52
CA ILE A 12 23.25 -15.38 8.53
C ILE A 12 22.23 -15.33 9.65
N GLY A 13 21.58 -16.45 9.95
CA GLY A 13 20.64 -16.60 11.06
C GLY A 13 19.30 -17.22 10.67
N ALA A 14 18.35 -17.19 11.60
CA ALA A 14 17.00 -17.65 11.37
C ALA A 14 16.12 -16.52 10.81
N PHE A 15 15.40 -16.80 9.73
CA PHE A 15 14.50 -15.87 9.06
C PHE A 15 13.13 -16.51 8.86
N ILE A 16 12.10 -15.68 8.90
CA ILE A 16 10.71 -16.08 8.63
C ILE A 16 10.29 -15.48 7.29
N GLU A 17 9.71 -16.30 6.45
CA GLU A 17 9.15 -15.89 5.16
C GLU A 17 7.69 -16.35 5.06
N VAL A 18 6.79 -15.43 4.74
CA VAL A 18 5.39 -15.73 4.44
C VAL A 18 5.24 -15.86 2.93
N LYS A 19 5.31 -17.07 2.42
CA LYS A 19 5.19 -17.36 0.98
C LYS A 19 3.77 -17.06 0.47
N GLY A 20 3.68 -16.66 -0.79
CA GLY A 20 2.39 -16.35 -1.44
C GLY A 20 1.86 -14.94 -1.16
N LEU A 21 2.38 -14.22 -0.14
CA LEU A 21 1.95 -12.87 0.21
C LEU A 21 3.10 -11.84 0.21
N SER A 22 4.34 -12.30 0.19
CA SER A 22 5.54 -11.44 0.34
C SER A 22 6.11 -10.95 -0.99
N HIS A 23 5.65 -11.47 -2.12
CA HIS A 23 6.27 -11.25 -3.44
C HIS A 23 5.41 -10.40 -4.39
N GLN A 24 4.17 -10.11 -4.04
CA GLN A 24 3.26 -9.24 -4.79
C GLN A 24 3.45 -7.78 -4.38
N MET A 25 2.76 -6.87 -5.07
CA MET A 25 2.69 -5.44 -4.72
C MET A 25 4.08 -4.86 -4.40
N GLU A 26 4.25 -4.27 -3.20
CA GLU A 26 5.53 -3.73 -2.74
C GLU A 26 6.64 -4.78 -2.62
N GLY A 27 6.31 -6.04 -2.45
CA GLY A 27 7.28 -7.14 -2.40
C GLY A 27 7.96 -7.39 -3.74
N SER A 28 7.32 -7.09 -4.86
CA SER A 28 7.93 -7.22 -6.20
C SER A 28 9.06 -6.21 -6.42
N THR A 29 8.91 -4.99 -5.90
CA THR A 29 9.92 -3.91 -6.01
C THR A 29 10.97 -3.97 -4.92
N ARG A 30 10.69 -4.67 -3.82
CA ARG A 30 11.58 -4.80 -2.65
C ARG A 30 11.71 -6.25 -2.22
N PRO A 31 12.37 -7.11 -3.01
CA PRO A 31 12.61 -8.51 -2.65
C PRO A 31 13.21 -8.60 -1.23
N THR A 32 12.81 -9.59 -0.46
CA THR A 32 13.23 -9.82 0.94
C THR A 32 12.73 -8.83 2.00
N PHE A 33 12.10 -7.70 1.61
CA PHE A 33 11.60 -6.74 2.59
C PHE A 33 10.61 -7.37 3.58
N PHE A 34 9.59 -8.06 3.09
CA PHE A 34 8.60 -8.70 3.96
C PHE A 34 9.17 -9.89 4.75
N ARG A 35 10.21 -10.55 4.25
CA ARG A 35 10.98 -11.54 5.03
C ARG A 35 11.64 -10.86 6.24
N GLY A 36 12.21 -9.68 6.07
CA GLY A 36 12.74 -8.88 7.17
C GLY A 36 11.66 -8.48 8.16
N VAL A 37 10.53 -7.97 7.67
CA VAL A 37 9.36 -7.60 8.50
C VAL A 37 8.85 -8.80 9.29
N ALA A 38 8.57 -9.93 8.65
CA ALA A 38 8.08 -11.14 9.30
C ALA A 38 9.06 -11.62 10.38
N THR A 39 10.35 -11.60 10.10
CA THR A 39 11.38 -12.01 11.07
C THR A 39 11.42 -11.09 12.30
N VAL A 40 11.41 -9.78 12.09
CA VAL A 40 11.46 -8.80 13.21
C VAL A 40 10.17 -8.87 14.03
N VAL A 41 9.01 -8.92 13.38
CA VAL A 41 7.72 -8.99 14.09
C VAL A 41 7.59 -10.29 14.87
N THR A 42 8.05 -11.43 14.31
CA THR A 42 8.12 -12.70 15.05
C THR A 42 8.93 -12.56 16.34
N LYS A 43 10.11 -11.95 16.28
CA LYS A 43 10.93 -11.71 17.48
C LYS A 43 10.22 -10.84 18.50
N LEU A 44 9.57 -9.76 18.04
CA LEU A 44 8.82 -8.86 18.92
C LEU A 44 7.64 -9.57 19.57
N PHE A 45 6.88 -10.36 18.84
CA PHE A 45 5.74 -11.09 19.37
C PHE A 45 6.15 -12.15 20.39
N ASN A 46 7.28 -12.83 20.17
CA ASN A 46 7.80 -13.79 21.15
C ASN A 46 8.33 -13.14 22.44
N VAL A 47 8.87 -11.92 22.36
CA VAL A 47 9.41 -11.22 23.54
C VAL A 47 8.31 -10.49 24.29
N VAL A 48 7.40 -9.82 23.58
CA VAL A 48 6.36 -8.98 24.17
C VAL A 48 5.13 -9.79 24.56
N MET A 49 4.81 -10.86 23.79
CA MET A 49 3.59 -11.68 23.94
C MET A 49 2.33 -10.81 24.06
N PRO A 50 2.03 -9.97 23.06
CA PRO A 50 0.95 -9.00 23.19
C PRO A 50 -0.43 -9.67 23.04
N ASP A 51 -1.43 -9.17 23.75
CA ASP A 51 -2.83 -9.56 23.55
C ASP A 51 -3.42 -8.97 22.26
N ARG A 52 -2.91 -7.85 21.81
CA ARG A 52 -3.34 -7.12 20.61
C ARG A 52 -2.15 -6.47 19.92
N ALA A 53 -2.18 -6.43 18.60
CA ALA A 53 -1.22 -5.70 17.79
C ALA A 53 -1.95 -4.76 16.81
N TYR A 54 -1.35 -3.62 16.53
CA TYR A 54 -1.96 -2.58 15.69
C TYR A 54 -1.04 -2.22 14.53
N PHE A 55 -1.57 -2.27 13.31
CA PHE A 55 -0.85 -1.90 12.09
C PHE A 55 -1.65 -0.86 11.31
N GLY A 56 -0.95 0.03 10.60
CA GLY A 56 -1.60 1.03 9.78
C GLY A 56 -2.03 0.46 8.42
N GLN A 57 -3.22 0.81 7.95
CA GLN A 57 -3.74 0.42 6.64
C GLN A 57 -2.84 0.89 5.49
N LYS A 58 -2.12 1.99 5.67
CA LYS A 58 -1.20 2.50 4.63
C LYS A 58 -0.25 1.41 4.12
N ASP A 59 0.26 0.58 4.99
CA ASP A 59 1.13 -0.55 4.66
C ASP A 59 0.31 -1.86 4.65
N ILE A 60 -0.76 -1.89 3.84
CA ILE A 60 -1.79 -2.93 3.83
C ILE A 60 -1.23 -4.34 3.61
N GLN A 61 -0.29 -4.51 2.68
CA GLN A 61 0.36 -5.80 2.44
C GLN A 61 1.07 -6.30 3.71
N GLN A 62 1.76 -5.42 4.44
CA GLN A 62 2.38 -5.76 5.71
C GLN A 62 1.36 -6.28 6.71
N ALA A 63 0.22 -5.61 6.85
CA ALA A 63 -0.82 -6.03 7.78
C ALA A 63 -1.38 -7.42 7.44
N ILE A 64 -1.60 -7.71 6.16
CA ILE A 64 -2.08 -9.02 5.69
C ILE A 64 -1.01 -10.11 5.90
N VAL A 65 0.25 -9.82 5.57
CA VAL A 65 1.38 -10.72 5.84
C VAL A 65 1.48 -11.06 7.33
N ILE A 66 1.32 -10.08 8.22
CA ILE A 66 1.40 -10.29 9.66
C ILE A 66 0.20 -11.09 10.20
N ARG A 67 -1.01 -10.84 9.70
CA ARG A 67 -2.18 -11.68 10.04
C ARG A 67 -1.93 -13.14 9.68
N ARG A 68 -1.46 -13.39 8.47
CA ARG A 68 -1.11 -14.74 8.01
C ARG A 68 -0.01 -15.37 8.86
N LEU A 69 1.02 -14.60 9.20
CA LEU A 69 2.11 -15.03 10.09
C LEU A 69 1.59 -15.51 11.45
N VAL A 70 0.66 -14.74 12.06
CA VAL A 70 0.08 -15.06 13.36
C VAL A 70 -0.67 -16.40 13.31
N ASP A 71 -1.46 -16.61 12.26
CA ASP A 71 -2.23 -17.84 12.12
C ASP A 71 -1.34 -19.04 11.79
N ASP A 72 -0.39 -18.91 10.86
CA ASP A 72 0.48 -20.02 10.44
C ASP A 72 1.47 -20.47 11.52
N LEU A 73 1.99 -19.54 12.32
CA LEU A 73 2.92 -19.82 13.40
C LEU A 73 2.23 -20.06 14.75
N LEU A 74 0.91 -20.07 14.79
CA LEU A 74 0.10 -20.33 15.98
C LEU A 74 0.52 -19.45 17.18
N PHE A 75 0.77 -18.17 16.92
CA PHE A 75 1.07 -17.24 18.01
C PHE A 75 -0.06 -17.22 19.02
N MET A 76 0.30 -17.16 20.31
CA MET A 76 -0.65 -17.16 21.42
C MET A 76 -1.40 -15.83 21.57
N PHE A 77 -1.91 -15.30 20.46
CA PHE A 77 -2.84 -14.19 20.49
C PHE A 77 -4.23 -14.69 20.89
N PRO A 78 -4.88 -14.08 21.87
CA PRO A 78 -6.30 -14.32 22.07
C PRO A 78 -7.04 -14.08 20.75
N HIS A 79 -7.81 -15.08 20.29
CA HIS A 79 -8.53 -15.03 19.00
C HIS A 79 -7.67 -14.95 17.72
N GLY A 80 -6.36 -15.28 17.78
CA GLY A 80 -5.47 -15.37 16.63
C GLY A 80 -5.30 -14.04 15.89
N SER A 81 -5.25 -14.08 14.57
CA SER A 81 -5.06 -12.90 13.72
C SER A 81 -6.17 -11.84 13.83
N ARG A 82 -7.33 -12.15 14.41
CA ARG A 82 -8.40 -11.16 14.67
C ARG A 82 -7.94 -10.06 15.65
N ASN A 83 -6.97 -10.36 16.51
CA ASN A 83 -6.36 -9.36 17.40
C ASN A 83 -5.16 -8.62 16.78
N VAL A 84 -4.90 -8.84 15.50
CA VAL A 84 -4.05 -7.97 14.69
C VAL A 84 -4.96 -6.94 14.00
N HIS A 85 -5.14 -5.81 14.65
CA HIS A 85 -6.02 -4.74 14.20
C HIS A 85 -5.35 -3.88 13.13
N VAL A 86 -6.09 -3.55 12.07
CA VAL A 86 -5.62 -2.64 11.02
C VAL A 86 -6.34 -1.30 11.19
N LEU A 87 -5.56 -0.28 11.54
CA LEU A 87 -6.10 1.07 11.75
C LEU A 87 -6.13 1.86 10.43
N PRO A 88 -7.16 2.67 10.20
CA PRO A 88 -7.22 3.54 9.06
C PRO A 88 -5.98 4.43 8.93
N THR A 89 -5.59 4.74 7.69
CA THR A 89 -4.46 5.64 7.42
C THR A 89 -4.72 7.02 8.03
N VAL A 90 -3.85 7.44 8.94
CA VAL A 90 -3.89 8.81 9.49
C VAL A 90 -3.38 9.77 8.43
N ARG A 91 -4.11 10.85 8.21
CA ARG A 91 -3.84 11.85 7.18
C ARG A 91 -3.73 13.25 7.76
N ASP A 92 -2.94 14.07 7.09
CA ASP A 92 -2.89 15.49 7.40
C ASP A 92 -4.26 16.13 7.10
N PRO A 93 -4.87 16.86 8.04
CA PRO A 93 -6.19 17.44 7.84
C PRO A 93 -6.24 18.54 6.76
N GLN A 94 -5.09 19.15 6.43
CA GLN A 94 -5.02 20.24 5.46
C GLN A 94 -5.03 19.75 4.01
N ASP A 95 -4.28 18.67 3.72
CA ASP A 95 -4.06 18.21 2.36
C ASP A 95 -4.42 16.72 2.14
N GLN A 96 -4.85 16.01 3.19
CA GLN A 96 -5.20 14.59 3.17
C GLN A 96 -4.03 13.66 2.83
N LEU A 97 -2.80 14.17 2.80
CA LEU A 97 -1.61 13.34 2.60
C LEU A 97 -1.44 12.35 3.76
N ALA A 98 -1.25 11.07 3.45
CA ALA A 98 -0.97 10.05 4.46
C ALA A 98 0.28 10.42 5.27
N LEU A 99 0.20 10.35 6.59
CA LEU A 99 1.36 10.64 7.44
C LEU A 99 2.46 9.60 7.22
N SER A 100 3.65 10.11 6.91
CA SER A 100 4.84 9.30 6.63
C SER A 100 6.11 10.05 6.97
N SER A 101 7.14 9.33 7.46
CA SER A 101 8.47 9.90 7.64
C SER A 101 9.11 10.38 6.32
N ARG A 102 8.64 9.87 5.18
CA ARG A 102 9.11 10.31 3.85
C ARG A 102 8.63 11.69 3.47
N ASN A 103 7.54 12.20 4.09
CA ASN A 103 7.02 13.53 3.80
C ASN A 103 8.03 14.64 4.13
N LYS A 104 8.99 14.37 5.02
CA LYS A 104 10.06 15.32 5.38
C LYS A 104 11.01 15.66 4.22
N TYR A 105 11.03 14.85 3.16
CA TYR A 105 11.86 15.08 1.98
C TYR A 105 11.17 15.95 0.91
N LEU A 106 9.88 16.23 1.10
CA LEU A 106 9.11 17.10 0.24
C LEU A 106 9.27 18.55 0.70
N ASP A 107 9.60 19.43 -0.24
CA ASP A 107 9.47 20.87 -0.02
C ASP A 107 7.99 21.32 -0.19
N ALA A 108 7.71 22.61 -0.17
CA ALA A 108 6.35 23.14 -0.28
C ALA A 108 5.69 22.74 -1.61
N GLN A 109 6.43 22.72 -2.71
CA GLN A 109 5.92 22.37 -4.04
C GLN A 109 5.69 20.86 -4.19
N GLY A 110 6.68 20.05 -3.81
CA GLY A 110 6.52 18.59 -3.77
C GLY A 110 5.39 18.16 -2.85
N ARG A 111 5.22 18.84 -1.70
CA ARG A 111 4.12 18.57 -0.80
C ARG A 111 2.76 18.93 -1.40
N HIS A 112 2.69 19.98 -2.20
CA HIS A 112 1.42 20.39 -2.83
C HIS A 112 0.96 19.38 -3.89
N VAL A 113 1.87 18.72 -4.63
CA VAL A 113 1.52 17.70 -5.63
C VAL A 113 1.29 16.31 -5.02
N ALA A 114 1.92 16.00 -3.88
CA ALA A 114 1.91 14.68 -3.28
C ALA A 114 0.50 14.08 -3.01
N PRO A 115 -0.53 14.86 -2.62
CA PRO A 115 -1.89 14.36 -2.39
C PRO A 115 -2.59 13.79 -3.62
N VAL A 116 -2.07 14.02 -4.83
CA VAL A 116 -2.67 13.55 -6.09
C VAL A 116 -2.93 12.04 -6.08
N LEU A 117 -2.04 11.25 -5.46
CA LEU A 117 -2.23 9.80 -5.37
C LEU A 117 -3.51 9.46 -4.62
N TYR A 118 -3.69 10.00 -3.41
CA TYR A 118 -4.88 9.72 -2.62
C TYR A 118 -6.15 10.24 -3.29
N ALA A 119 -6.10 11.43 -3.88
CA ALA A 119 -7.23 11.98 -4.64
C ALA A 119 -7.64 11.05 -5.80
N ALA A 120 -6.66 10.52 -6.53
CA ALA A 120 -6.89 9.55 -7.60
C ALA A 120 -7.50 8.24 -7.09
N LEU A 121 -6.96 7.67 -5.99
CA LEU A 121 -7.50 6.45 -5.38
C LEU A 121 -8.93 6.67 -4.87
N LYS A 122 -9.23 7.83 -4.28
CA LYS A 122 -10.60 8.21 -3.88
C LYS A 122 -11.54 8.36 -5.06
N LYS A 123 -11.04 8.88 -6.19
CA LYS A 123 -11.83 8.93 -7.44
C LYS A 123 -12.17 7.52 -7.92
N GLY A 124 -11.19 6.62 -7.92
CA GLY A 124 -11.41 5.21 -8.24
C GLY A 124 -12.40 4.54 -7.29
N GLN A 125 -12.29 4.78 -5.97
CA GLN A 125 -13.24 4.27 -4.99
C GLN A 125 -14.67 4.75 -5.28
N GLY A 126 -14.86 6.03 -5.57
CA GLY A 126 -16.18 6.56 -5.91
C GLY A 126 -16.79 5.91 -7.17
N VAL A 127 -15.96 5.65 -8.20
CA VAL A 127 -16.40 4.90 -9.39
C VAL A 127 -16.77 3.47 -9.05
N TRP A 128 -15.96 2.77 -8.26
CA TRP A 128 -16.25 1.41 -7.81
C TRP A 128 -17.59 1.32 -7.06
N ASP A 129 -17.83 2.23 -6.13
CA ASP A 129 -19.04 2.26 -5.30
C ASP A 129 -20.29 2.57 -6.15
N ASP A 130 -20.21 3.54 -7.05
CA ASP A 130 -21.29 3.88 -7.98
C ASP A 130 -21.65 2.71 -8.92
N LEU A 131 -20.63 2.06 -9.50
CA LEU A 131 -20.84 0.91 -10.37
C LEU A 131 -21.38 -0.32 -9.62
N ALA A 132 -21.00 -0.48 -8.34
CA ALA A 132 -21.55 -1.52 -7.47
C ALA A 132 -23.04 -1.33 -7.23
N THR A 133 -23.50 -0.10 -6.99
CA THR A 133 -24.93 0.21 -6.81
C THR A 133 -25.75 -0.05 -8.08
N LYS A 134 -25.13 0.08 -9.25
CA LYS A 134 -25.72 -0.19 -10.57
C LYS A 134 -25.64 -1.65 -11.00
N ASN A 135 -25.13 -2.54 -10.13
CA ASN A 135 -24.94 -3.96 -10.41
C ASN A 135 -24.09 -4.24 -11.67
N VAL A 136 -23.13 -3.38 -11.97
CA VAL A 136 -22.17 -3.60 -13.06
C VAL A 136 -21.29 -4.81 -12.75
N ALA A 137 -20.99 -5.62 -13.76
CA ALA A 137 -20.18 -6.83 -13.59
C ALA A 137 -18.80 -6.53 -12.97
N PRO A 138 -18.28 -7.39 -12.08
CA PRO A 138 -16.99 -7.17 -11.41
C PRO A 138 -15.84 -6.87 -12.37
N ALA A 139 -15.78 -7.55 -13.52
CA ALA A 139 -14.75 -7.33 -14.53
C ALA A 139 -14.73 -5.90 -15.09
N ASP A 140 -15.93 -5.36 -15.39
CA ASP A 140 -16.06 -3.99 -15.93
C ASP A 140 -15.78 -2.97 -14.82
N ARG A 141 -16.17 -3.25 -13.57
CA ARG A 141 -15.84 -2.39 -12.42
C ARG A 141 -14.33 -2.23 -12.24
N LEU A 142 -13.55 -3.32 -12.36
CA LEU A 142 -12.10 -3.25 -12.27
C LEU A 142 -11.51 -2.31 -13.33
N SER A 143 -11.90 -2.51 -14.59
CA SER A 143 -11.39 -1.72 -15.71
C SER A 143 -11.70 -0.24 -15.58
N LEU A 144 -12.96 0.10 -15.30
CA LEU A 144 -13.42 1.48 -15.17
C LEU A 144 -12.82 2.18 -13.94
N THR A 145 -12.61 1.43 -12.84
CA THR A 145 -11.94 1.96 -11.64
C THR A 145 -10.49 2.34 -11.94
N LEU A 146 -9.73 1.46 -12.58
CA LEU A 146 -8.33 1.74 -12.95
C LEU A 146 -8.23 2.91 -13.95
N GLU A 147 -9.10 2.95 -14.95
CA GLU A 147 -9.18 4.06 -15.90
C GLU A 147 -9.42 5.40 -15.21
N ALA A 148 -10.35 5.45 -14.26
CA ALA A 148 -10.64 6.66 -13.51
C ALA A 148 -9.44 7.16 -12.69
N VAL A 149 -8.70 6.25 -12.06
CA VAL A 149 -7.46 6.58 -11.31
C VAL A 149 -6.39 7.12 -12.25
N GLN A 150 -6.13 6.43 -13.36
CA GLN A 150 -5.09 6.80 -14.33
C GLN A 150 -5.41 8.15 -15.00
N THR A 151 -6.67 8.37 -15.36
CA THR A 151 -7.14 9.64 -15.93
C THR A 151 -6.92 10.79 -14.95
N HIS A 152 -7.28 10.59 -13.67
CA HIS A 152 -7.07 11.62 -12.66
C HIS A 152 -5.59 11.93 -12.45
N LEU A 153 -4.73 10.92 -12.36
CA LEU A 153 -3.28 11.11 -12.24
C LEU A 153 -2.72 11.83 -13.45
N GLY A 154 -3.09 11.43 -14.66
CA GLY A 154 -2.64 12.07 -15.90
C GLY A 154 -2.99 13.56 -15.96
N ALA A 155 -4.16 13.94 -15.44
CA ALA A 155 -4.63 15.33 -15.44
C ALA A 155 -4.01 16.22 -14.34
N HIS A 156 -3.62 15.62 -13.20
CA HIS A 156 -3.27 16.40 -11.98
C HIS A 156 -1.87 16.12 -11.44
N ALA A 157 -1.09 15.26 -12.07
CA ALA A 157 0.25 14.89 -11.59
C ALA A 157 1.33 15.97 -11.79
N LYS A 158 0.98 17.09 -12.41
CA LYS A 158 1.88 18.22 -12.62
C LYS A 158 1.24 19.47 -12.07
N LEU A 159 2.00 20.23 -11.31
CA LEU A 159 1.68 21.61 -10.99
C LEU A 159 2.50 22.49 -11.90
N ALA A 160 1.82 23.20 -12.79
CA ALA A 160 2.40 24.25 -13.60
C ALA A 160 2.17 25.57 -12.87
N ASP A 161 3.19 26.08 -12.17
CA ASP A 161 3.21 27.44 -11.67
C ASP A 161 4.61 28.04 -11.89
N GLY A 162 4.86 28.51 -13.10
CA GLY A 162 6.10 29.17 -13.50
C GLY A 162 7.35 28.27 -13.44
N ASP A 163 8.49 28.81 -13.02
CA ASP A 163 9.78 28.13 -12.97
C ASP A 163 9.93 27.07 -11.86
N HIS A 164 8.88 26.83 -11.08
CA HIS A 164 8.88 25.94 -9.92
C HIS A 164 7.85 24.81 -10.06
N GLU A 165 7.94 24.06 -11.12
CA GLU A 165 7.06 22.91 -11.36
C GLU A 165 7.49 21.71 -10.50
N ALA A 166 6.67 21.34 -9.49
CA ALA A 166 6.75 20.01 -8.90
C ALA A 166 5.97 19.02 -9.77
N ARG A 167 6.37 17.75 -9.76
CA ARG A 167 5.67 16.68 -10.49
C ARG A 167 5.59 15.41 -9.69
N ALA A 168 4.56 14.63 -9.97
CA ALA A 168 4.43 13.25 -9.57
C ALA A 168 4.51 12.34 -10.79
N GLU A 169 5.25 11.26 -10.70
CA GLU A 169 5.30 10.21 -11.71
C GLU A 169 4.66 8.95 -11.14
N LEU A 170 3.75 8.36 -11.91
CA LEU A 170 3.14 7.10 -11.53
C LEU A 170 4.19 5.98 -11.59
N ASP A 171 4.35 5.26 -10.49
CA ASP A 171 5.10 4.01 -10.44
C ASP A 171 4.17 2.84 -10.78
N TYR A 172 3.10 2.66 -9.99
CA TYR A 172 2.04 1.73 -10.31
C TYR A 172 0.69 2.13 -9.70
N VAL A 173 -0.38 1.62 -10.31
CA VAL A 173 -1.72 1.47 -9.72
C VAL A 173 -2.18 0.05 -9.98
N ALA A 174 -2.71 -0.61 -8.96
CA ALA A 174 -3.15 -2.00 -9.05
C ALA A 174 -4.38 -2.25 -8.20
N LEU A 175 -5.18 -3.22 -8.65
CA LEU A 175 -6.25 -3.83 -7.87
C LEU A 175 -5.80 -5.24 -7.49
N ASN A 176 -5.83 -5.54 -6.21
CA ASN A 176 -5.38 -6.82 -5.68
C ASN A 176 -6.48 -7.49 -4.86
N HIS A 177 -6.49 -8.82 -4.85
CA HIS A 177 -7.42 -9.61 -4.06
C HIS A 177 -7.20 -9.36 -2.55
N PRO A 178 -8.26 -9.19 -1.75
CA PRO A 178 -8.14 -8.82 -0.34
C PRO A 178 -7.34 -9.78 0.53
N SER A 179 -7.38 -11.09 0.21
CA SER A 179 -6.78 -12.12 1.05
C SER A 179 -5.50 -12.72 0.46
N THR A 180 -5.41 -12.88 -0.88
CA THR A 180 -4.25 -13.50 -1.54
C THR A 180 -3.25 -12.49 -2.07
N LEU A 181 -3.64 -11.21 -2.18
CA LEU A 181 -2.86 -10.12 -2.79
C LEU A 181 -2.53 -10.33 -4.27
N ASP A 182 -3.10 -11.36 -4.90
CA ASP A 182 -2.93 -11.58 -6.33
C ASP A 182 -3.53 -10.42 -7.13
N PRO A 183 -2.91 -10.03 -8.23
CA PRO A 183 -3.46 -9.02 -9.12
C PRO A 183 -4.85 -9.44 -9.62
N LEU A 184 -5.83 -8.55 -9.47
CA LEU A 184 -7.16 -8.74 -10.05
C LEU A 184 -7.15 -8.30 -11.51
N THR A 185 -7.73 -9.15 -12.33
CA THR A 185 -7.94 -8.95 -13.77
C THR A 185 -9.40 -9.20 -14.11
N PRO A 186 -9.90 -8.80 -15.26
CA PRO A 186 -11.26 -9.14 -15.66
C PRO A 186 -11.56 -10.65 -15.63
N ALA A 187 -10.53 -11.49 -15.82
CA ALA A 187 -10.69 -12.95 -15.82
C ALA A 187 -10.85 -13.58 -14.43
N ASN A 188 -10.35 -12.93 -13.36
CA ASN A 188 -10.45 -13.39 -11.98
C ASN A 188 -11.14 -12.39 -11.04
N ALA A 189 -11.89 -11.45 -11.62
CA ALA A 189 -12.65 -10.47 -10.87
C ALA A 189 -13.68 -11.13 -9.95
N SER A 190 -13.73 -10.71 -8.70
CA SER A 190 -14.61 -11.25 -7.68
C SER A 190 -15.53 -10.17 -7.10
N ALA A 191 -16.64 -10.59 -6.50
CA ALA A 191 -17.57 -9.72 -5.79
C ALA A 191 -17.08 -9.37 -4.37
N GLU A 192 -16.03 -10.04 -3.88
CA GLU A 192 -15.53 -9.89 -2.50
C GLU A 192 -14.88 -8.54 -2.20
N GLY A 193 -14.72 -7.71 -3.23
CA GLY A 193 -14.03 -6.44 -3.11
C GLY A 193 -12.58 -6.49 -3.60
N ALA A 194 -11.86 -5.39 -3.42
CA ALA A 194 -10.49 -5.25 -3.88
C ALA A 194 -9.68 -4.29 -3.00
N ILE A 195 -8.36 -4.44 -3.00
CA ILE A 195 -7.42 -3.44 -2.52
C ILE A 195 -7.01 -2.62 -3.74
N LEU A 196 -7.38 -1.36 -3.80
CA LEU A 196 -6.87 -0.41 -4.79
C LEU A 196 -5.65 0.30 -4.19
N SER A 197 -4.49 0.02 -4.71
CA SER A 197 -3.21 0.56 -4.23
C SER A 197 -2.45 1.26 -5.33
N GLY A 198 -1.56 2.17 -4.95
CA GLY A 198 -0.69 2.83 -5.88
C GLY A 198 0.57 3.38 -5.24
N ALA A 199 1.54 3.67 -6.09
CA ALA A 199 2.76 4.37 -5.74
C ALA A 199 3.08 5.45 -6.76
N ILE A 200 3.64 6.56 -6.28
CA ILE A 200 4.15 7.66 -7.10
C ILE A 200 5.54 8.06 -6.65
N TYR A 201 6.34 8.53 -7.58
CA TYR A 201 7.56 9.27 -7.32
C TYR A 201 7.24 10.76 -7.33
N VAL A 202 7.58 11.47 -6.28
CA VAL A 202 7.38 12.93 -6.18
C VAL A 202 8.71 13.63 -6.34
N TYR A 203 8.76 14.60 -7.23
CA TYR A 203 9.90 15.47 -7.50
C TYR A 203 9.54 16.87 -7.03
N ASN A 204 10.41 17.47 -6.24
CA ASN A 204 10.21 18.83 -5.74
C ASN A 204 10.28 19.87 -6.86
N ARG A 205 11.02 19.52 -7.94
CA ARG A 205 11.08 20.30 -9.20
C ARG A 205 11.01 19.35 -10.40
N ALA A 206 10.42 19.80 -11.48
CA ALA A 206 10.31 19.01 -12.70
C ALA A 206 11.67 18.61 -13.30
N THR A 207 12.71 19.42 -13.04
CA THR A 207 14.08 19.22 -13.53
C THR A 207 14.95 18.36 -12.61
N ASP A 208 14.45 17.96 -11.42
CA ASP A 208 15.23 17.13 -10.51
C ASP A 208 15.56 15.79 -11.15
N PRO A 209 16.83 15.33 -11.08
CA PRO A 209 17.27 14.07 -11.71
C PRO A 209 16.76 12.82 -10.96
N SER A 210 16.34 13.00 -9.72
CA SER A 210 15.84 11.90 -8.88
C SER A 210 14.66 12.38 -8.02
N PRO A 211 13.72 11.48 -7.69
CA PRO A 211 12.59 11.84 -6.84
C PRO A 211 13.04 12.18 -5.43
N ALA A 212 12.38 13.17 -4.83
CA ALA A 212 12.51 13.51 -3.42
C ALA A 212 11.95 12.40 -2.54
N ALA A 213 10.82 11.80 -2.94
CA ALA A 213 10.20 10.69 -2.22
C ALA A 213 9.41 9.77 -3.15
N ARG A 214 9.38 8.48 -2.81
CA ARG A 214 8.39 7.52 -3.32
C ARG A 214 7.31 7.33 -2.25
N LEU A 215 6.08 7.65 -2.61
CA LEU A 215 4.91 7.60 -1.74
C LEU A 215 3.98 6.46 -2.17
N ILE A 216 3.41 5.78 -1.19
CA ILE A 216 2.42 4.72 -1.40
C ILE A 216 1.14 5.07 -0.64
N ASP A 217 0.02 4.62 -1.18
CA ASP A 217 -1.27 4.70 -0.51
C ASP A 217 -2.22 3.62 -1.02
N ASN A 218 -3.34 3.41 -0.32
CA ASN A 218 -4.38 2.49 -0.75
C ASN A 218 -5.75 2.87 -0.20
N VAL A 219 -6.78 2.33 -0.83
CA VAL A 219 -8.17 2.33 -0.35
C VAL A 219 -8.76 0.93 -0.50
N LEU A 220 -9.70 0.59 0.37
CA LEU A 220 -10.41 -0.68 0.35
C LEU A 220 -11.72 -0.50 -0.41
N LEU A 221 -12.04 -1.43 -1.30
CA LEU A 221 -13.20 -1.41 -2.17
C LEU A 221 -14.13 -2.58 -1.82
N GLY A 222 -15.31 -2.27 -1.30
CA GLY A 222 -16.36 -3.27 -1.04
C GLY A 222 -16.11 -4.18 0.18
N PHE A 223 -15.08 -3.94 0.98
CA PHE A 223 -14.81 -4.72 2.20
C PHE A 223 -14.12 -3.88 3.29
N THR A 224 -14.03 -4.43 4.49
CA THR A 224 -13.29 -3.86 5.62
C THR A 224 -12.34 -4.91 6.22
N LEU A 225 -11.30 -4.48 6.90
CA LEU A 225 -10.31 -5.38 7.52
C LEU A 225 -10.55 -5.67 9.00
N ASN A 226 -11.58 -5.11 9.59
CA ASN A 226 -11.92 -5.27 11.03
C ASN A 226 -13.31 -5.84 11.19
#